data_126c9a1076b60706e2095d4f071bf9b0
#
_entry.id   126c9a1076b60706e2095d4f071bf9b0
#
_cell.length_a   1.000
_cell.length_b   1.000
_cell.length_c   1.000
_cell.angle_alpha   90.00
_cell.angle_beta   90.00
_cell.angle_gamma   90.00
#
_symmetry.space_group_name_H-M   'P 1'
#
loop_
_entity.id
_entity.type
_entity.pdbx_description
1 polymer ?
#
loop_
_entity_poly.entity_id
_entity_poly.type
_entity_poly.pdbx_seq_one_letter_code
_entity_poly.pdbx_strand_id
1 'polypeptide(L)'
;MRTLTPVLALLGIALFNVSDARACGCFTPPDPSVPIVQAGERIAFAMADGQVTAHIQIQYQGSASDFGWLLPLPSIPTLELGIDELFTQLTNQTQPKYKVQRVYEGRCSFDPASRGGGFGTPTAAGSGGSSGGDSAQDPGSPLVIQDSVGPYDYAVLKADSKDAMLKWLADNRYFVPAGTDDAVGPYIHAGAYFLALKLHKGNDVGELQPVVVHYASDLPMIPLVLTSVAANPHMGIQVWMLGAGRAIPRNYYHTVINDAKLDWINGATNYNDVIIAATGEAPDKHSFVTEYAGTAAIMRNTLNAPGRFGDEMTLAQQPTDSAFVQYLFQHQFPLTTQTFGVLSKYIPVPPGLKGVTPAQFYQSISYYLGSYRQQNPNDFVGWTENFQPAQMAADLQERVVKPTLAAGALFDQYPYLTRMYTTLSPEDMNKDPVFSYNPGLRDWPNLHNGTLTFHCGFFGDRGVANTAATLRTEAGWVIDYPNGTGVNNGTFTQPAGPSSQRIEILRESGNPDVLTDNTSSISSSLGGSGCGVIVGGRASRPAIGLAGLVCFAAFVLFRRRRAA
;
A
#
# COMPACT_ATOMS: atom_id res chain seq x y z
N MET A 1 15.46 33.73 71.11
CA MET A 1 15.58 32.41 70.46
C MET A 1 14.79 32.47 69.18
N ARG A 2 15.47 32.47 68.03
CA ARG A 2 14.89 32.61 66.71
C ARG A 2 14.96 31.22 66.04
N THR A 3 13.82 30.64 65.70
CA THR A 3 13.69 29.40 64.95
C THR A 3 13.72 29.71 63.44
N LEU A 4 14.72 29.19 62.74
CA LEU A 4 14.79 29.20 61.31
C LEU A 4 13.99 27.97 60.77
N THR A 5 13.05 28.21 59.88
CA THR A 5 12.36 27.20 59.06
C THR A 5 13.06 27.09 57.70
N PRO A 6 13.45 25.92 57.23
CA PRO A 6 13.96 25.78 55.86
C PRO A 6 12.80 25.64 54.87
N VAL A 7 12.78 26.49 53.86
CA VAL A 7 11.90 26.42 52.71
C VAL A 7 12.46 25.34 51.76
N LEU A 8 11.71 24.25 51.60
CA LEU A 8 12.01 23.19 50.64
C LEU A 8 11.47 23.62 49.28
N ALA A 9 12.36 24.00 48.38
CA ALA A 9 12.02 24.26 46.99
C ALA A 9 11.81 22.92 46.25
N LEU A 10 10.55 22.56 45.98
CA LEU A 10 10.21 21.46 45.07
C LEU A 10 10.46 21.91 43.63
N LEU A 11 11.55 21.41 43.06
CA LEU A 11 11.83 21.51 41.63
C LEU A 11 10.95 20.46 40.90
N GLY A 12 9.82 20.88 40.36
CA GLY A 12 8.95 20.07 39.51
C GLY A 12 9.63 19.80 38.17
N ILE A 13 10.19 18.63 38.00
CA ILE A 13 10.63 18.10 36.68
C ILE A 13 9.36 17.80 35.90
N ALA A 14 8.97 18.71 35.00
CA ALA A 14 7.98 18.43 33.97
C ALA A 14 8.56 17.40 33.00
N LEU A 15 8.21 16.15 33.19
CA LEU A 15 8.39 15.10 32.17
C LEU A 15 7.51 15.45 30.99
N PHE A 16 8.09 16.09 29.98
CA PHE A 16 7.48 16.14 28.65
C PHE A 16 7.44 14.72 28.12
N ASN A 17 6.27 14.10 28.19
CA ASN A 17 5.99 12.95 27.36
C ASN A 17 6.03 13.44 25.91
N VAL A 18 7.16 13.22 25.24
CA VAL A 18 7.23 13.28 23.78
C VAL A 18 6.37 12.13 23.31
N SER A 19 5.12 12.42 22.99
CA SER A 19 4.29 11.49 22.25
C SER A 19 4.95 11.32 20.89
N ASP A 20 5.48 10.14 20.63
CA ASP A 20 5.86 9.74 19.28
C ASP A 20 4.64 10.00 18.38
N ALA A 21 4.71 11.04 17.56
CA ALA A 21 3.74 11.32 16.54
C ALA A 21 3.87 10.23 15.47
N ARG A 22 3.23 9.11 15.69
CA ARG A 22 3.03 8.09 14.67
C ARG A 22 2.05 8.66 13.66
N ALA A 23 2.56 9.26 12.61
CA ALA A 23 1.76 9.64 11.46
C ALA A 23 1.40 8.36 10.71
N CYS A 24 0.38 7.69 11.18
CA CYS A 24 -0.30 6.63 10.46
C CYS A 24 -1.25 7.30 9.45
N GLY A 25 -0.87 7.34 8.18
CA GLY A 25 -1.83 7.47 7.09
C GLY A 25 -2.67 6.19 7.02
N CYS A 26 -3.51 5.95 8.04
CA CYS A 26 -4.39 4.79 8.09
C CYS A 26 -5.53 5.00 7.07
N PHE A 27 -5.41 4.40 5.90
CA PHE A 27 -6.58 4.12 5.08
C PHE A 27 -7.39 3.04 5.80
N THR A 28 -8.53 3.41 6.33
CA THR A 28 -9.52 2.42 6.79
C THR A 28 -10.27 1.97 5.55
N PRO A 29 -10.09 0.73 5.09
CA PRO A 29 -10.81 0.26 3.92
C PRO A 29 -12.31 0.20 4.23
N PRO A 30 -13.18 0.53 3.28
CA PRO A 30 -14.63 0.47 3.47
C PRO A 30 -15.16 -0.96 3.65
N ASP A 31 -14.35 -1.97 3.31
CA ASP A 31 -14.66 -3.40 3.49
C ASP A 31 -13.85 -3.95 4.68
N PRO A 32 -14.50 -4.38 5.78
CA PRO A 32 -13.80 -4.91 6.96
C PRO A 32 -13.06 -6.24 6.72
N SER A 33 -13.22 -6.86 5.57
CA SER A 33 -12.45 -8.05 5.17
C SER A 33 -11.08 -7.73 4.59
N VAL A 34 -10.73 -6.45 4.47
CA VAL A 34 -9.49 -5.98 3.85
C VAL A 34 -8.49 -5.58 4.93
N PRO A 35 -7.29 -6.19 4.96
CA PRO A 35 -6.26 -5.80 5.90
C PRO A 35 -5.70 -4.40 5.60
N ILE A 36 -5.30 -3.68 6.66
CA ILE A 36 -4.62 -2.40 6.55
C ILE A 36 -3.14 -2.67 6.26
N VAL A 37 -2.66 -2.24 5.09
CA VAL A 37 -1.25 -2.33 4.70
C VAL A 37 -0.64 -0.93 4.75
N GLN A 38 0.40 -0.75 5.54
CA GLN A 38 1.20 0.48 5.59
C GLN A 38 2.38 0.33 4.63
N ALA A 39 2.31 0.98 3.47
CA ALA A 39 3.41 1.03 2.53
C ALA A 39 4.09 2.40 2.61
N GLY A 40 5.39 2.41 2.87
CA GLY A 40 6.22 3.62 2.81
C GLY A 40 6.61 4.00 1.39
N GLU A 41 6.63 3.04 0.46
CA GLU A 41 6.93 3.26 -0.94
C GLU A 41 5.90 2.53 -1.83
N ARG A 42 5.36 3.23 -2.81
CA ARG A 42 4.37 2.71 -3.76
C ARG A 42 4.79 3.04 -5.17
N ILE A 43 5.02 1.99 -5.97
CA ILE A 43 5.47 2.14 -7.34
C ILE A 43 4.62 1.27 -8.26
N ALA A 44 4.18 1.84 -9.39
CA ALA A 44 3.54 1.09 -10.46
C ALA A 44 4.41 1.20 -11.72
N PHE A 45 4.95 0.06 -12.17
CA PHE A 45 5.73 -0.05 -13.39
C PHE A 45 4.88 -0.57 -14.53
N ALA A 46 5.07 -0.01 -15.71
CA ALA A 46 4.65 -0.59 -16.97
C ALA A 46 5.89 -0.73 -17.85
N MET A 47 6.07 -1.90 -18.47
CA MET A 47 7.25 -2.17 -19.29
C MET A 47 6.85 -2.84 -20.61
N ALA A 48 7.32 -2.26 -21.72
CA ALA A 48 7.27 -2.82 -23.05
C ALA A 48 8.43 -2.26 -23.90
N ASP A 49 8.91 -3.06 -24.81
CA ASP A 49 9.88 -2.67 -25.87
C ASP A 49 11.13 -1.93 -25.36
N GLY A 50 11.68 -2.35 -24.22
CA GLY A 50 12.85 -1.73 -23.61
C GLY A 50 12.59 -0.34 -23.00
N GLN A 51 11.33 0.02 -22.82
CA GLN A 51 10.91 1.25 -22.13
C GLN A 51 10.20 0.93 -20.83
N VAL A 52 10.54 1.64 -19.78
CA VAL A 52 9.89 1.57 -18.47
C VAL A 52 9.17 2.88 -18.22
N THR A 53 7.89 2.78 -17.84
CA THR A 53 7.10 3.86 -17.26
C THR A 53 6.92 3.54 -15.77
N ALA A 54 7.45 4.39 -14.91
CA ALA A 54 7.35 4.24 -13.46
C ALA A 54 6.48 5.35 -12.88
N HIS A 55 5.29 5.00 -12.37
CA HIS A 55 4.50 5.88 -11.51
C HIS A 55 4.98 5.68 -10.08
N ILE A 56 5.46 6.74 -9.42
CA ILE A 56 6.06 6.67 -8.09
C ILE A 56 5.30 7.62 -7.16
N GLN A 57 4.69 7.06 -6.13
CA GLN A 57 4.05 7.84 -5.07
C GLN A 57 5.07 8.10 -3.97
N ILE A 58 5.57 9.34 -3.92
CA ILE A 58 6.55 9.75 -2.91
C ILE A 58 5.80 9.99 -1.59
N GLN A 59 6.18 9.26 -0.55
CA GLN A 59 5.67 9.47 0.81
C GLN A 59 6.79 10.04 1.66
N TYR A 60 6.61 11.27 2.11
CA TYR A 60 7.59 12.01 2.90
C TYR A 60 6.95 12.64 4.13
N GLN A 61 7.68 12.59 5.25
CA GLN A 61 7.32 13.26 6.49
C GLN A 61 8.51 14.08 6.96
N GLY A 62 8.35 15.41 6.95
CA GLY A 62 9.43 16.32 7.32
C GLY A 62 9.14 17.75 6.89
N SER A 63 10.13 18.60 6.99
CA SER A 63 10.06 19.99 6.52
C SER A 63 10.19 20.04 5.00
N ALA A 64 9.46 20.92 4.33
CA ALA A 64 9.55 21.11 2.87
C ALA A 64 10.97 21.52 2.42
N SER A 65 11.71 22.24 3.26
CA SER A 65 13.10 22.63 2.99
C SER A 65 14.07 21.43 2.97
N ASP A 66 13.69 20.36 3.63
CA ASP A 66 14.52 19.17 3.79
C ASP A 66 14.08 18.04 2.82
N PHE A 67 13.09 18.32 1.97
CA PHE A 67 12.69 17.38 0.93
C PHE A 67 13.75 17.33 -0.17
N GLY A 68 14.37 16.18 -0.33
CA GLY A 68 15.25 15.84 -1.43
C GLY A 68 15.02 14.39 -1.81
N TRP A 69 14.79 14.11 -3.07
CA TRP A 69 14.62 12.76 -3.58
C TRP A 69 15.59 12.52 -4.73
N LEU A 70 16.30 11.40 -4.67
CA LEU A 70 17.33 11.04 -5.61
C LEU A 70 17.04 9.65 -6.17
N LEU A 71 16.94 9.54 -7.51
CA LEU A 71 16.65 8.30 -8.21
C LEU A 71 17.75 7.98 -9.23
N PRO A 72 18.50 6.86 -9.07
CA PRO A 72 19.44 6.40 -10.07
C PRO A 72 18.71 5.78 -11.28
N LEU A 73 19.18 6.11 -12.48
CA LEU A 73 18.56 5.70 -13.74
C LEU A 73 19.63 5.28 -14.77
N PRO A 74 19.33 4.25 -15.60
CA PRO A 74 20.26 3.78 -16.63
C PRO A 74 20.28 4.68 -17.89
N SER A 75 19.34 5.61 -18.01
CA SER A 75 19.22 6.51 -19.16
C SER A 75 18.60 7.84 -18.73
N ILE A 76 18.68 8.84 -19.62
CA ILE A 76 18.07 10.16 -19.40
C ILE A 76 16.53 9.99 -19.39
N PRO A 77 15.83 10.37 -18.31
CA PRO A 77 14.39 10.26 -18.22
C PRO A 77 13.65 11.43 -18.85
N THR A 78 12.35 11.20 -19.12
CA THR A 78 11.34 12.26 -19.20
C THR A 78 10.40 12.15 -18.02
N LEU A 79 9.90 13.30 -17.52
CA LEU A 79 9.07 13.37 -16.33
C LEU A 79 7.69 13.95 -16.68
N GLU A 80 6.66 13.36 -16.03
CA GLU A 80 5.30 13.85 -16.02
C GLU A 80 4.72 13.81 -14.60
N LEU A 81 3.59 14.48 -14.41
CA LEU A 81 2.85 14.39 -13.14
C LEU A 81 1.99 13.13 -13.11
N GLY A 82 2.05 12.42 -12.00
CA GLY A 82 1.14 11.35 -11.68
C GLY A 82 -0.08 11.83 -10.90
N ILE A 83 -0.88 10.88 -10.45
CA ILE A 83 -2.12 11.13 -9.68
C ILE A 83 -2.28 10.09 -8.57
N ASP A 84 -2.63 10.52 -7.36
CA ASP A 84 -2.87 9.63 -6.21
C ASP A 84 -4.04 8.68 -6.43
N GLU A 85 -5.00 9.08 -7.26
CA GLU A 85 -6.15 8.25 -7.62
C GLU A 85 -5.73 6.91 -8.24
N LEU A 86 -4.63 6.86 -9.01
CA LEU A 86 -4.07 5.61 -9.54
C LEU A 86 -3.80 4.62 -8.40
N PHE A 87 -3.06 5.04 -7.39
CA PHE A 87 -2.67 4.18 -6.26
C PHE A 87 -3.85 3.81 -5.37
N THR A 88 -4.81 4.72 -5.23
CA THR A 88 -6.07 4.45 -4.54
C THR A 88 -6.84 3.33 -5.24
N GLN A 89 -7.03 3.44 -6.56
CA GLN A 89 -7.76 2.44 -7.33
C GLN A 89 -7.00 1.11 -7.43
N LEU A 90 -5.68 1.13 -7.66
CA LEU A 90 -4.85 -0.06 -7.63
C LEU A 90 -4.99 -0.80 -6.29
N THR A 91 -4.92 -0.07 -5.17
CA THR A 91 -5.10 -0.65 -3.84
C THR A 91 -6.49 -1.27 -3.71
N ASN A 92 -7.55 -0.53 -3.98
CA ASN A 92 -8.93 -0.99 -3.80
C ASN A 92 -9.26 -2.25 -4.61
N GLN A 93 -8.73 -2.35 -5.83
CA GLN A 93 -9.02 -3.47 -6.72
C GLN A 93 -8.16 -4.70 -6.45
N THR A 94 -6.89 -4.52 -6.02
CA THR A 94 -5.91 -5.61 -6.00
C THR A 94 -5.45 -6.05 -4.62
N GLN A 95 -5.81 -5.32 -3.54
CA GLN A 95 -5.43 -5.73 -2.19
C GLN A 95 -6.08 -7.06 -1.80
N PRO A 96 -5.40 -7.91 -1.00
CA PRO A 96 -5.95 -9.17 -0.57
C PRO A 96 -7.18 -8.97 0.31
N LYS A 97 -8.17 -9.85 0.15
CA LYS A 97 -9.45 -9.84 0.88
C LYS A 97 -9.69 -11.22 1.44
N TYR A 98 -9.91 -11.31 2.75
CA TYR A 98 -10.11 -12.55 3.46
C TYR A 98 -11.56 -12.65 3.92
N LYS A 99 -12.35 -13.53 3.26
CA LYS A 99 -13.77 -13.71 3.55
C LYS A 99 -14.02 -15.04 4.23
N VAL A 100 -14.81 -15.02 5.28
CA VAL A 100 -15.19 -16.21 6.04
C VAL A 100 -16.66 -16.54 5.79
N GLN A 101 -16.90 -17.69 5.19
CA GLN A 101 -18.23 -18.28 5.11
C GLN A 101 -18.53 -19.03 6.40
N ARG A 102 -19.65 -18.71 7.05
CA ARG A 102 -20.09 -19.38 8.27
C ARG A 102 -21.05 -20.53 7.95
N VAL A 103 -20.73 -21.70 8.48
CA VAL A 103 -21.54 -22.93 8.34
C VAL A 103 -21.93 -23.41 9.74
N TYR A 104 -23.13 -23.93 9.89
CA TYR A 104 -23.66 -24.39 11.15
C TYR A 104 -24.05 -25.86 11.06
N GLU A 105 -23.42 -26.71 11.88
CA GLU A 105 -23.72 -28.13 12.00
C GLU A 105 -24.50 -28.40 13.27
N GLY A 106 -25.61 -29.14 13.16
CA GLY A 106 -26.51 -29.41 14.30
C GLY A 106 -27.53 -28.29 14.51
N ARG A 107 -28.06 -28.19 15.75
CA ARG A 107 -29.06 -27.19 16.14
C ARG A 107 -28.39 -26.04 16.87
N CYS A 108 -28.21 -24.92 16.19
CA CYS A 108 -27.66 -23.71 16.76
C CYS A 108 -28.76 -22.78 17.25
N SER A 109 -28.66 -22.26 18.48
CA SER A 109 -29.51 -21.18 18.97
C SER A 109 -28.83 -19.84 18.71
N PHE A 110 -29.58 -18.87 18.18
CA PHE A 110 -29.11 -17.53 17.91
C PHE A 110 -29.71 -16.55 18.90
N ASP A 111 -28.89 -15.80 19.62
CA ASP A 111 -29.34 -14.69 20.45
C ASP A 111 -29.57 -13.45 19.56
N PRO A 112 -30.78 -12.85 19.53
CA PRO A 112 -31.09 -11.73 18.67
C PRO A 112 -30.43 -10.39 19.06
N ALA A 113 -29.67 -10.33 20.17
CA ALA A 113 -29.22 -9.07 20.76
C ALA A 113 -27.93 -8.48 20.18
N SER A 114 -27.26 -9.10 19.21
CA SER A 114 -25.97 -8.60 18.68
C SER A 114 -26.06 -8.03 17.26
N ARG A 115 -26.81 -6.95 17.07
CA ARG A 115 -26.73 -6.12 15.85
C ARG A 115 -26.58 -4.66 16.24
N GLY A 116 -25.39 -4.10 16.02
CA GLY A 116 -25.18 -2.65 16.07
C GLY A 116 -23.74 -2.24 16.25
N GLY A 117 -23.13 -1.66 15.26
CA GLY A 117 -21.84 -0.98 15.32
C GLY A 117 -21.69 -0.02 14.14
N GLY A 118 -21.60 1.26 14.45
CA GLY A 118 -21.57 2.34 13.47
C GLY A 118 -20.13 2.83 13.18
N PHE A 119 -20.01 3.60 12.13
CA PHE A 119 -18.79 4.03 11.47
C PHE A 119 -18.36 5.44 11.88
N GLY A 120 -17.04 5.69 11.89
CA GLY A 120 -16.42 7.02 12.00
C GLY A 120 -15.38 7.23 10.89
N THR A 121 -15.35 8.43 10.32
CA THR A 121 -14.50 8.84 9.19
C THR A 121 -13.31 9.69 9.65
N PRO A 122 -12.17 9.66 8.96
CA PRO A 122 -11.03 10.56 9.18
C PRO A 122 -10.81 11.56 8.03
N THR A 123 -10.07 12.61 8.31
CA THR A 123 -9.83 13.78 7.46
C THR A 123 -8.34 14.08 7.25
N ALA A 124 -8.01 14.70 6.11
CA ALA A 124 -6.68 15.09 5.64
C ALA A 124 -6.51 16.62 5.48
N ALA A 125 -5.32 17.11 5.27
CA ALA A 125 -4.98 18.46 4.77
C ALA A 125 -3.59 18.46 4.11
N GLY A 126 -3.21 19.37 3.30
CA GLY A 126 -3.49 20.45 2.40
C GLY A 126 -2.39 21.51 2.38
N SER A 127 -1.99 21.91 1.25
CA SER A 127 -1.69 23.10 0.43
C SER A 127 -0.32 23.81 0.63
N GLY A 128 0.24 24.51 -0.30
CA GLY A 128 0.07 24.97 -1.68
C GLY A 128 1.06 26.08 -2.07
N GLY A 129 1.45 26.17 -3.34
CA GLY A 129 1.74 27.40 -4.10
C GLY A 129 3.18 27.80 -4.50
N SER A 130 3.35 28.02 -5.68
CA SER A 130 4.18 28.16 -6.88
C SER A 130 5.25 29.27 -6.97
N SER A 131 6.18 29.03 -7.88
CA SER A 131 6.81 29.82 -8.97
C SER A 131 8.37 29.95 -8.97
N GLY A 132 8.93 29.89 -10.12
CA GLY A 132 10.14 29.48 -10.69
C GLY A 132 11.24 30.55 -10.96
N GLY A 133 12.35 30.13 -11.56
CA GLY A 133 13.45 30.99 -12.02
C GLY A 133 14.62 30.22 -12.61
N ASP A 134 15.01 30.62 -13.80
CA ASP A 134 16.12 30.13 -14.64
C ASP A 134 17.53 30.40 -14.08
N SER A 135 18.48 29.53 -14.36
CA SER A 135 19.90 29.83 -14.21
C SER A 135 20.82 29.01 -15.17
N ALA A 136 21.89 29.67 -15.61
CA ALA A 136 22.80 29.28 -16.69
C ALA A 136 23.80 28.16 -16.31
N GLN A 137 24.25 27.40 -17.32
CA GLN A 137 25.17 26.27 -17.21
C GLN A 137 26.66 26.67 -17.18
N ASP A 138 27.45 25.95 -16.35
CA ASP A 138 28.90 26.04 -16.21
C ASP A 138 29.58 24.81 -16.86
N PRO A 139 30.68 24.96 -17.65
CA PRO A 139 31.38 23.85 -18.29
C PRO A 139 32.18 23.02 -17.29
N GLY A 140 31.70 21.81 -16.97
CA GLY A 140 32.29 20.88 -15.98
C GLY A 140 31.29 20.35 -14.97
N SER A 141 30.09 20.87 -15.02
CA SER A 141 28.96 20.40 -14.19
C SER A 141 28.50 19.01 -14.61
N PRO A 142 28.13 18.09 -13.66
CA PRO A 142 27.46 16.84 -13.97
C PRO A 142 26.03 17.03 -14.52
N LEU A 143 25.51 18.27 -14.52
CA LEU A 143 24.18 18.63 -14.94
C LEU A 143 23.93 18.34 -16.42
N VAL A 144 22.85 17.57 -16.69
CA VAL A 144 22.37 17.25 -18.04
C VAL A 144 21.09 18.04 -18.36
N ILE A 145 20.14 18.03 -17.43
CA ILE A 145 18.83 18.71 -17.54
C ILE A 145 18.55 19.39 -16.20
N GLN A 146 17.98 20.58 -16.26
CA GLN A 146 17.36 21.25 -15.11
C GLN A 146 16.05 21.87 -15.59
N ASP A 147 14.96 21.50 -14.95
CA ASP A 147 13.61 21.95 -15.31
C ASP A 147 12.67 21.78 -14.11
N SER A 148 11.39 21.97 -14.33
CA SER A 148 10.36 21.81 -13.31
C SER A 148 9.15 21.04 -13.82
N VAL A 149 8.51 20.30 -12.92
CA VAL A 149 7.28 19.58 -13.20
C VAL A 149 6.34 19.65 -11.98
N GLY A 150 5.19 20.31 -12.14
CA GLY A 150 4.25 20.53 -11.05
C GLY A 150 4.88 21.23 -9.84
N PRO A 151 4.87 20.62 -8.63
CA PRO A 151 5.46 21.23 -7.44
C PRO A 151 6.98 21.02 -7.33
N TYR A 152 7.62 20.39 -8.30
CA TYR A 152 9.02 19.99 -8.22
C TYR A 152 9.93 20.78 -9.14
N ASP A 153 11.09 21.21 -8.61
CA ASP A 153 12.30 21.45 -9.41
C ASP A 153 13.04 20.13 -9.55
N TYR A 154 13.52 19.81 -10.75
CA TYR A 154 14.32 18.62 -10.94
C TYR A 154 15.59 18.87 -11.74
N ALA A 155 16.58 18.02 -11.52
CA ALA A 155 17.80 17.98 -12.30
C ALA A 155 18.14 16.54 -12.66
N VAL A 156 18.65 16.33 -13.88
CA VAL A 156 19.27 15.08 -14.30
C VAL A 156 20.76 15.27 -14.31
N LEU A 157 21.47 14.44 -13.56
CA LEU A 157 22.91 14.51 -13.36
C LEU A 157 23.58 13.27 -13.92
N LYS A 158 24.79 13.41 -14.53
CA LYS A 158 25.64 12.27 -14.87
C LYS A 158 26.22 11.65 -13.60
N ALA A 159 26.25 10.33 -13.55
CA ALA A 159 26.83 9.55 -12.47
C ALA A 159 28.27 9.08 -12.74
N ASP A 160 29.05 9.85 -13.47
CA ASP A 160 30.46 9.51 -13.79
C ASP A 160 31.39 9.76 -12.59
N SER A 161 31.05 10.68 -11.70
CA SER A 161 31.82 11.05 -10.51
C SER A 161 30.91 11.35 -9.33
N LYS A 162 31.07 10.57 -8.25
CA LYS A 162 30.34 10.74 -7.00
C LYS A 162 30.54 12.13 -6.40
N ASP A 163 31.81 12.54 -6.25
CA ASP A 163 32.13 13.80 -5.58
C ASP A 163 31.60 15.02 -6.37
N ALA A 164 31.69 14.99 -7.71
CA ALA A 164 31.14 16.03 -8.54
C ALA A 164 29.63 16.13 -8.44
N MET A 165 28.93 15.00 -8.39
CA MET A 165 27.48 14.93 -8.25
C MET A 165 27.02 15.43 -6.87
N LEU A 166 27.59 14.92 -5.78
CA LEU A 166 27.23 15.32 -4.42
C LEU A 166 27.55 16.81 -4.17
N LYS A 167 28.69 17.28 -4.67
CA LYS A 167 29.03 18.70 -4.61
C LYS A 167 28.00 19.55 -5.37
N TRP A 168 27.60 19.14 -6.57
CA TRP A 168 26.59 19.87 -7.35
C TRP A 168 25.25 19.91 -6.60
N LEU A 169 24.79 18.80 -6.02
CA LEU A 169 23.56 18.74 -5.22
C LEU A 169 23.62 19.74 -4.05
N ALA A 170 24.72 19.75 -3.31
CA ALA A 170 24.91 20.67 -2.18
C ALA A 170 24.93 22.14 -2.63
N ASP A 171 25.68 22.47 -3.69
CA ASP A 171 25.80 23.83 -4.25
C ASP A 171 24.43 24.35 -4.75
N ASN A 172 23.58 23.46 -5.28
CA ASN A 172 22.24 23.79 -5.78
C ASN A 172 21.11 23.57 -4.75
N ARG A 173 21.47 23.40 -3.48
CA ARG A 173 20.52 23.33 -2.34
C ARG A 173 19.53 22.15 -2.44
N TYR A 174 19.96 21.02 -2.98
CA TYR A 174 19.27 19.77 -2.82
C TYR A 174 19.64 19.19 -1.47
N PHE A 175 18.63 18.74 -0.71
CA PHE A 175 18.89 18.08 0.56
C PHE A 175 19.51 16.70 0.32
N VAL A 176 20.66 16.43 0.96
CA VAL A 176 21.38 15.16 0.88
C VAL A 176 21.53 14.62 2.29
N PRO A 177 20.75 13.59 2.70
CA PRO A 177 20.84 12.99 4.02
C PRO A 177 22.24 12.44 4.33
N ALA A 178 22.59 12.36 5.62
CA ALA A 178 23.81 11.66 6.05
C ALA A 178 23.73 10.17 5.64
N GLY A 179 24.84 9.60 5.16
CA GLY A 179 24.89 8.23 4.63
C GLY A 179 24.63 8.10 3.13
N THR A 180 24.09 9.13 2.47
CA THR A 180 23.91 9.12 1.00
C THR A 180 25.25 8.90 0.27
N ASP A 181 26.36 9.39 0.81
CA ASP A 181 27.69 9.24 0.22
C ASP A 181 28.07 7.76 -0.02
N ASP A 182 27.80 6.89 0.93
CA ASP A 182 28.03 5.46 0.79
C ASP A 182 26.96 4.79 -0.08
N ALA A 183 25.70 5.16 0.11
CA ALA A 183 24.55 4.54 -0.57
C ALA A 183 24.50 4.81 -2.09
N VAL A 184 25.06 5.92 -2.59
CA VAL A 184 25.13 6.20 -4.04
C VAL A 184 26.21 5.40 -4.75
N GLY A 185 27.20 4.86 -4.02
CA GLY A 185 28.37 4.17 -4.59
C GLY A 185 28.03 3.14 -5.67
N PRO A 186 27.09 2.21 -5.46
CA PRO A 186 26.73 1.18 -6.44
C PRO A 186 26.20 1.73 -7.78
N TYR A 187 25.72 2.96 -7.82
CA TYR A 187 25.09 3.58 -8.99
C TYR A 187 26.05 4.52 -9.76
N ILE A 188 27.28 4.69 -9.27
CA ILE A 188 28.28 5.57 -9.92
C ILE A 188 29.04 4.77 -10.96
N HIS A 189 28.67 4.95 -12.22
CA HIS A 189 29.37 4.36 -13.35
C HIS A 189 29.09 5.14 -14.65
N ALA A 190 29.92 4.99 -15.65
CA ALA A 190 29.75 5.65 -16.93
C ALA A 190 28.42 5.26 -17.61
N GLY A 191 27.70 6.24 -18.08
CA GLY A 191 26.39 6.08 -18.73
C GLY A 191 25.21 5.96 -17.77
N ALA A 192 25.43 6.06 -16.46
CA ALA A 192 24.35 6.17 -15.48
C ALA A 192 24.00 7.64 -15.21
N TYR A 193 22.80 7.84 -14.71
CA TYR A 193 22.25 9.16 -14.40
C TYR A 193 21.57 9.14 -13.04
N PHE A 194 21.43 10.30 -12.42
CA PHE A 194 20.58 10.53 -11.29
C PHE A 194 19.54 11.59 -11.62
N LEU A 195 18.30 11.28 -11.31
CA LEU A 195 17.23 12.26 -11.24
C LEU A 195 17.15 12.77 -9.79
N ALA A 196 17.36 14.08 -9.61
CA ALA A 196 17.22 14.74 -8.32
C ALA A 196 15.98 15.65 -8.34
N LEU A 197 15.10 15.51 -7.34
CA LEU A 197 13.92 16.36 -7.17
C LEU A 197 14.01 17.13 -5.84
N LYS A 198 13.51 18.36 -5.84
CA LYS A 198 13.21 19.16 -4.65
C LYS A 198 11.89 19.89 -4.83
N LEU A 199 11.25 20.31 -3.74
CA LEU A 199 10.06 21.15 -3.83
C LEU A 199 10.42 22.57 -4.26
N HIS A 200 9.57 23.18 -5.07
CA HIS A 200 9.64 24.61 -5.38
C HIS A 200 9.64 25.44 -4.08
N LYS A 201 10.37 26.54 -4.10
CA LYS A 201 10.39 27.49 -2.98
C LYS A 201 8.97 28.01 -2.69
N GLY A 202 8.48 27.73 -1.50
CA GLY A 202 7.15 28.17 -1.03
C GLY A 202 6.08 27.09 -1.08
N ASN A 203 6.36 25.91 -1.64
CA ASN A 203 5.48 24.76 -1.58
C ASN A 203 5.63 24.02 -0.25
N ASP A 204 4.57 23.33 0.16
CA ASP A 204 4.54 22.49 1.37
C ASP A 204 4.61 21.01 0.97
N VAL A 205 5.05 20.15 1.91
CA VAL A 205 5.04 18.68 1.76
C VAL A 205 3.64 18.11 1.51
N GLY A 206 2.59 18.84 1.89
CA GLY A 206 1.20 18.50 1.55
C GLY A 206 0.87 18.60 0.06
N GLU A 207 1.76 19.15 -0.78
CA GLU A 207 1.60 19.25 -2.24
C GLU A 207 2.35 18.17 -3.01
N LEU A 208 3.03 17.27 -2.31
CA LEU A 208 3.67 16.12 -2.93
C LEU A 208 2.63 15.32 -3.71
N GLN A 209 2.93 15.08 -4.99
CA GLN A 209 2.10 14.27 -5.86
C GLN A 209 2.98 13.22 -6.56
N PRO A 210 2.41 12.10 -7.02
CA PRO A 210 3.17 11.10 -7.73
C PRO A 210 3.86 11.70 -8.97
N VAL A 211 5.05 11.20 -9.27
CA VAL A 211 5.76 11.51 -10.52
C VAL A 211 5.70 10.30 -11.45
N VAL A 212 5.66 10.56 -12.74
CA VAL A 212 5.80 9.55 -13.79
C VAL A 212 7.16 9.73 -14.43
N VAL A 213 7.96 8.69 -14.43
CA VAL A 213 9.31 8.68 -14.99
C VAL A 213 9.36 7.68 -16.14
N HIS A 214 9.65 8.15 -17.34
CA HIS A 214 9.86 7.31 -18.51
C HIS A 214 11.34 7.22 -18.81
N TYR A 215 11.87 6.01 -18.95
CA TYR A 215 13.28 5.79 -19.23
C TYR A 215 13.51 4.47 -19.98
N ALA A 216 14.59 4.41 -20.75
CA ALA A 216 15.00 3.19 -21.44
C ALA A 216 15.69 2.26 -20.44
N SER A 217 15.19 1.04 -20.31
CA SER A 217 15.77 -0.03 -19.50
C SER A 217 15.18 -1.37 -19.91
N ASP A 218 16.00 -2.42 -19.81
CA ASP A 218 15.56 -3.79 -20.04
C ASP A 218 14.74 -4.36 -18.87
N LEU A 219 14.96 -3.85 -17.64
CA LEU A 219 14.31 -4.32 -16.43
C LEU A 219 14.05 -3.16 -15.45
N PRO A 220 12.86 -3.06 -14.87
CA PRO A 220 12.59 -2.10 -13.80
C PRO A 220 13.27 -2.55 -12.50
N MET A 221 13.74 -1.57 -11.73
CA MET A 221 14.45 -1.76 -10.45
C MET A 221 13.98 -0.71 -9.45
N ILE A 222 13.98 -1.05 -8.17
CA ILE A 222 13.75 -0.12 -7.06
C ILE A 222 15.09 0.06 -6.32
N PRO A 223 15.58 1.31 -6.16
CA PRO A 223 16.89 1.57 -5.55
C PRO A 223 16.84 1.53 -4.02
N LEU A 224 16.58 0.36 -3.44
CA LEU A 224 16.42 0.19 -1.99
C LEU A 224 17.70 0.50 -1.22
N VAL A 225 18.87 0.26 -1.81
CA VAL A 225 20.16 0.62 -1.19
C VAL A 225 20.19 2.13 -0.94
N LEU A 226 19.72 2.93 -1.87
CA LEU A 226 19.63 4.38 -1.66
C LEU A 226 18.46 4.76 -0.74
N THR A 227 17.33 4.10 -0.85
CA THR A 227 16.15 4.31 0.01
C THR A 227 16.47 4.05 1.49
N SER A 228 17.41 3.13 1.80
CA SER A 228 17.81 2.78 3.17
C SER A 228 18.23 3.97 4.03
N VAL A 229 18.77 5.02 3.42
CA VAL A 229 19.26 6.24 4.09
C VAL A 229 18.14 6.99 4.85
N ALA A 230 16.89 6.88 4.36
CA ALA A 230 15.73 7.57 4.92
C ALA A 230 14.57 6.63 5.30
N ALA A 231 14.79 5.31 5.25
CA ALA A 231 13.76 4.34 5.53
C ALA A 231 13.50 4.16 7.03
N ASN A 232 12.25 3.89 7.39
CA ASN A 232 11.86 3.47 8.73
C ASN A 232 11.99 1.96 8.90
N PRO A 233 12.15 1.43 10.13
CA PRO A 233 12.09 0.00 10.38
C PRO A 233 10.79 -0.62 9.84
N HIS A 234 10.92 -1.79 9.21
CA HIS A 234 9.80 -2.50 8.56
C HIS A 234 9.02 -1.66 7.55
N MET A 235 9.73 -0.81 6.80
CA MET A 235 9.09 -0.01 5.75
C MET A 235 8.44 -0.92 4.71
N GLY A 236 7.15 -0.72 4.45
CA GLY A 236 6.40 -1.43 3.43
C GLY A 236 6.75 -0.94 2.02
N ILE A 237 6.99 -1.87 1.12
CA ILE A 237 7.28 -1.60 -0.29
C ILE A 237 6.22 -2.30 -1.14
N GLN A 238 5.36 -1.49 -1.76
CA GLN A 238 4.25 -1.94 -2.58
C GLN A 238 4.54 -1.72 -4.05
N VAL A 239 4.54 -2.80 -4.82
CA VAL A 239 4.86 -2.77 -6.25
C VAL A 239 3.71 -3.31 -7.07
N TRP A 240 3.31 -2.56 -8.10
CA TRP A 240 2.45 -3.04 -9.17
C TRP A 240 3.24 -3.12 -10.47
N MET A 241 3.02 -4.19 -11.21
CA MET A 241 3.71 -4.43 -12.48
C MET A 241 2.68 -4.71 -13.57
N LEU A 242 2.68 -3.88 -14.62
CA LEU A 242 1.89 -4.08 -15.83
C LEU A 242 2.79 -4.63 -16.94
N GLY A 243 2.35 -5.67 -17.65
CA GLY A 243 3.12 -6.28 -18.72
C GLY A 243 2.38 -7.41 -19.42
N ALA A 244 3.15 -8.29 -20.07
CA ALA A 244 2.61 -9.40 -20.86
C ALA A 244 2.23 -10.64 -20.03
N GLY A 245 2.62 -10.71 -18.76
CA GLY A 245 2.37 -11.85 -17.89
C GLY A 245 2.67 -11.55 -16.43
N ARG A 246 2.63 -12.58 -15.58
CA ARG A 246 2.90 -12.42 -14.16
C ARG A 246 4.31 -11.91 -13.91
N ALA A 247 4.43 -10.81 -13.20
CA ALA A 247 5.72 -10.28 -12.79
C ALA A 247 6.34 -11.11 -11.66
N ILE A 248 7.68 -11.14 -11.66
CA ILE A 248 8.48 -11.86 -10.68
C ILE A 248 9.63 -10.98 -10.18
N PRO A 249 10.01 -11.09 -8.90
CA PRO A 249 11.25 -10.51 -8.40
C PRO A 249 12.42 -11.40 -8.85
N ARG A 250 13.24 -10.91 -9.79
CA ARG A 250 14.28 -11.74 -10.45
C ARG A 250 15.42 -12.13 -9.53
N ASN A 251 15.78 -11.25 -8.61
CA ASN A 251 16.93 -11.39 -7.71
C ASN A 251 16.55 -11.43 -6.22
N TYR A 252 15.26 -11.48 -5.93
CA TYR A 252 14.67 -11.69 -4.61
C TYR A 252 13.90 -13.00 -4.60
N TYR A 253 13.65 -13.55 -3.43
CA TYR A 253 12.79 -14.72 -3.25
C TYR A 253 11.31 -14.34 -3.37
N HIS A 254 10.49 -15.35 -3.51
CA HIS A 254 9.03 -15.25 -3.39
C HIS A 254 8.58 -16.05 -2.17
N THR A 255 7.85 -15.42 -1.28
CA THR A 255 7.30 -16.04 -0.09
C THR A 255 5.80 -16.29 -0.27
N VAL A 256 5.38 -17.52 -0.05
CA VAL A 256 3.97 -17.89 0.15
C VAL A 256 3.71 -17.91 1.64
N ILE A 257 2.81 -17.07 2.13
CA ILE A 257 2.51 -16.97 3.56
C ILE A 257 1.76 -18.19 4.08
N ASN A 258 1.91 -18.47 5.36
CA ASN A 258 1.07 -19.42 6.09
C ASN A 258 -0.23 -18.72 6.48
N ASP A 259 -1.29 -18.94 5.72
CA ASP A 259 -2.59 -18.28 5.93
C ASP A 259 -3.30 -18.71 7.22
N ALA A 260 -2.85 -19.79 7.87
CA ALA A 260 -3.32 -20.15 9.22
C ALA A 260 -2.90 -19.15 10.30
N LYS A 261 -1.87 -18.34 10.03
CA LYS A 261 -1.40 -17.26 10.92
C LYS A 261 -2.28 -16.01 10.88
N LEU A 262 -3.16 -15.89 9.89
CA LEU A 262 -4.02 -14.72 9.72
C LEU A 262 -5.24 -14.78 10.64
N ASP A 263 -5.63 -13.64 11.15
CA ASP A 263 -6.89 -13.47 11.88
C ASP A 263 -8.08 -13.35 10.92
N TRP A 264 -8.47 -14.46 10.34
CA TRP A 264 -9.59 -14.54 9.40
C TRP A 264 -10.92 -14.02 9.96
N ILE A 265 -11.12 -14.17 11.27
CA ILE A 265 -12.37 -13.78 11.94
C ILE A 265 -12.55 -12.26 11.93
N ASN A 266 -11.44 -11.53 12.09
CA ASN A 266 -11.41 -10.08 12.11
C ASN A 266 -10.85 -9.48 10.81
N GLY A 267 -11.05 -10.13 9.65
CA GLY A 267 -10.64 -9.62 8.35
C GLY A 267 -9.12 -9.48 8.18
N ALA A 268 -8.35 -10.40 8.77
CA ALA A 268 -6.88 -10.43 8.70
C ALA A 268 -6.20 -9.13 9.19
N THR A 269 -6.69 -8.56 10.29
CA THR A 269 -6.13 -7.31 10.88
C THR A 269 -4.65 -7.40 11.21
N ASN A 270 -4.12 -8.62 11.42
CA ASN A 270 -2.70 -8.90 11.65
C ASN A 270 -1.90 -9.20 10.36
N TYR A 271 -2.43 -8.87 9.18
CA TYR A 271 -1.81 -9.21 7.89
C TYR A 271 -0.38 -8.70 7.79
N ASN A 272 -0.14 -7.43 8.16
CA ASN A 272 1.19 -6.84 8.08
C ASN A 272 2.21 -7.56 8.97
N ASP A 273 1.84 -7.95 10.18
CA ASP A 273 2.70 -8.69 11.09
C ASP A 273 3.07 -10.08 10.54
N VAL A 274 2.11 -10.74 9.88
CA VAL A 274 2.36 -12.02 9.21
C VAL A 274 3.30 -11.85 8.02
N ILE A 275 3.16 -10.78 7.23
CA ILE A 275 4.08 -10.48 6.12
C ILE A 275 5.50 -10.22 6.65
N ILE A 276 5.67 -9.36 7.66
CA ILE A 276 6.96 -9.07 8.28
C ILE A 276 7.64 -10.38 8.73
N ALA A 277 6.89 -11.24 9.41
CA ALA A 277 7.43 -12.51 9.89
C ALA A 277 7.76 -13.47 8.74
N ALA A 278 6.86 -13.59 7.74
CA ALA A 278 7.01 -14.53 6.64
C ALA A 278 8.15 -14.16 5.67
N THR A 279 8.27 -12.88 5.31
CA THR A 279 9.36 -12.39 4.45
C THR A 279 10.70 -12.42 5.20
N GLY A 280 10.67 -12.21 6.51
CA GLY A 280 11.83 -12.32 7.39
C GLY A 280 12.42 -13.73 7.51
N GLU A 281 11.68 -14.78 7.13
CA GLU A 281 12.17 -16.16 7.09
C GLU A 281 12.98 -16.47 5.79
N ALA A 282 12.91 -15.60 4.79
CA ALA A 282 13.71 -15.76 3.57
C ALA A 282 15.20 -15.39 3.83
N PRO A 283 16.15 -15.97 3.08
CA PRO A 283 17.55 -15.58 3.18
C PRO A 283 17.72 -14.08 2.98
N ASP A 284 18.50 -13.44 3.84
CA ASP A 284 18.75 -11.99 3.89
C ASP A 284 17.47 -11.13 3.94
N LYS A 285 16.32 -11.75 4.25
CA LYS A 285 14.97 -11.17 4.21
C LYS A 285 14.56 -10.59 2.83
N HIS A 286 15.32 -10.89 1.79
CA HIS A 286 15.09 -10.41 0.43
C HIS A 286 13.96 -11.21 -0.27
N SER A 287 12.73 -10.93 0.08
CA SER A 287 11.58 -11.66 -0.43
C SER A 287 10.36 -10.76 -0.65
N PHE A 288 9.54 -11.11 -1.64
CA PHE A 288 8.24 -10.52 -1.90
C PHE A 288 7.12 -11.55 -1.78
N VAL A 289 5.96 -11.10 -1.34
CA VAL A 289 4.69 -11.83 -1.43
C VAL A 289 3.93 -11.33 -2.66
N THR A 290 3.34 -12.23 -3.44
CA THR A 290 2.36 -11.84 -4.47
C THR A 290 0.98 -11.74 -3.83
N GLU A 291 0.34 -10.58 -3.95
CA GLU A 291 -0.98 -10.30 -3.41
C GLU A 291 -2.08 -10.39 -4.48
N TYR A 292 -1.73 -10.10 -5.73
CA TYR A 292 -2.57 -10.25 -6.91
C TYR A 292 -1.71 -10.54 -8.13
N ALA A 293 -2.15 -11.44 -8.98
CA ALA A 293 -1.63 -11.60 -10.32
C ALA A 293 -2.75 -12.12 -11.24
N GLY A 294 -3.06 -11.35 -12.27
CA GLY A 294 -4.17 -11.66 -13.17
C GLY A 294 -4.41 -10.57 -14.20
N THR A 295 -5.58 -10.59 -14.80
CA THR A 295 -5.94 -9.63 -15.84
C THR A 295 -5.96 -8.18 -15.35
N ALA A 296 -5.34 -7.27 -16.12
CA ALA A 296 -5.42 -5.83 -15.86
C ALA A 296 -6.85 -5.27 -16.03
N ALA A 297 -7.75 -6.05 -16.65
CA ALA A 297 -9.16 -5.65 -16.80
C ALA A 297 -9.91 -5.44 -15.49
N ILE A 298 -9.36 -5.87 -14.34
CA ILE A 298 -9.89 -5.53 -13.00
C ILE A 298 -9.89 -4.02 -12.75
N MET A 299 -9.03 -3.27 -13.44
CA MET A 299 -8.93 -1.81 -13.37
C MET A 299 -9.80 -1.08 -14.41
N ARG A 300 -10.49 -1.82 -15.29
CA ARG A 300 -11.28 -1.23 -16.38
C ARG A 300 -12.36 -0.29 -15.82
N ASN A 301 -12.45 0.91 -16.39
CA ASN A 301 -13.40 1.95 -15.99
C ASN A 301 -13.23 2.48 -14.56
N THR A 302 -12.14 2.18 -13.86
CA THR A 302 -11.88 2.77 -12.54
C THR A 302 -11.35 4.19 -12.64
N LEU A 303 -10.51 4.47 -13.64
CA LEU A 303 -9.88 5.76 -13.88
C LEU A 303 -10.44 6.48 -15.10
N ASN A 304 -10.72 5.76 -16.16
CA ASN A 304 -11.11 6.28 -17.49
C ASN A 304 -12.53 5.88 -17.89
N ALA A 305 -13.46 5.79 -16.92
CA ALA A 305 -14.86 5.49 -17.23
C ALA A 305 -15.43 6.49 -18.24
N PRO A 306 -16.20 6.03 -19.23
CA PRO A 306 -16.86 6.91 -20.19
C PRO A 306 -17.75 7.95 -19.50
N GLY A 307 -17.55 9.25 -19.83
CA GLY A 307 -18.28 10.36 -19.23
C GLY A 307 -17.82 10.80 -17.84
N ARG A 308 -16.82 10.13 -17.24
CA ARG A 308 -16.12 10.65 -16.08
C ARG A 308 -15.50 12.01 -16.42
N PHE A 309 -15.48 12.93 -15.46
CA PHE A 309 -15.03 14.33 -15.57
C PHE A 309 -15.97 15.26 -16.35
N GLY A 310 -16.98 14.75 -17.08
CA GLY A 310 -17.90 15.57 -17.83
C GLY A 310 -17.24 16.37 -18.96
N ASP A 311 -17.77 17.57 -19.21
CA ASP A 311 -17.27 18.50 -20.24
C ASP A 311 -16.59 19.71 -19.60
N GLU A 312 -15.36 20.00 -20.00
CA GLU A 312 -14.54 21.10 -19.47
C GLU A 312 -15.20 22.48 -19.72
N MET A 313 -15.82 22.68 -20.89
CA MET A 313 -16.47 23.97 -21.19
C MET A 313 -17.67 24.19 -20.28
N THR A 314 -18.45 23.16 -19.99
CA THR A 314 -19.56 23.22 -19.05
C THR A 314 -19.09 23.49 -17.63
N LEU A 315 -18.00 22.88 -17.20
CA LEU A 315 -17.37 23.15 -15.91
C LEU A 315 -16.87 24.60 -15.82
N ALA A 316 -16.21 25.09 -16.86
CA ALA A 316 -15.68 26.45 -16.95
C ALA A 316 -16.76 27.55 -16.92
N GLN A 317 -18.03 27.22 -17.17
CA GLN A 317 -19.15 28.13 -17.19
C GLN A 317 -20.04 28.06 -15.94
N GLN A 318 -19.61 27.30 -14.90
CA GLN A 318 -20.40 27.22 -13.68
C GLN A 318 -20.52 28.59 -13.01
N PRO A 319 -21.77 29.01 -12.63
CA PRO A 319 -22.02 30.38 -12.20
C PRO A 319 -21.57 30.69 -10.77
N THR A 320 -21.35 29.68 -9.93
CA THR A 320 -20.98 29.83 -8.53
C THR A 320 -20.01 28.70 -8.08
N ASP A 321 -19.28 28.96 -7.00
CA ASP A 321 -18.43 28.01 -6.31
C ASP A 321 -19.17 26.71 -5.96
N SER A 322 -20.38 26.83 -5.41
CA SER A 322 -21.21 25.68 -5.03
C SER A 322 -21.65 24.87 -6.26
N ALA A 323 -22.04 25.53 -7.37
CA ALA A 323 -22.40 24.84 -8.60
C ALA A 323 -21.20 24.14 -9.24
N PHE A 324 -20.03 24.79 -9.22
CA PHE A 324 -18.78 24.22 -9.70
C PHE A 324 -18.42 22.93 -8.92
N VAL A 325 -18.43 23.02 -7.61
CA VAL A 325 -18.14 21.86 -6.73
C VAL A 325 -19.18 20.76 -6.91
N GLN A 326 -20.45 21.08 -7.05
CA GLN A 326 -21.50 20.10 -7.33
C GLN A 326 -21.26 19.37 -8.66
N TYR A 327 -20.81 20.08 -9.69
CA TYR A 327 -20.42 19.47 -10.97
C TYR A 327 -19.28 18.47 -10.79
N LEU A 328 -18.25 18.80 -10.01
CA LEU A 328 -17.14 17.88 -9.73
C LEU A 328 -17.63 16.57 -9.10
N PHE A 329 -18.53 16.63 -8.12
CA PHE A 329 -19.11 15.44 -7.49
C PHE A 329 -19.97 14.62 -8.46
N GLN A 330 -20.80 15.28 -9.27
CA GLN A 330 -21.65 14.59 -10.26
C GLN A 330 -20.82 13.85 -11.32
N HIS A 331 -19.67 14.40 -11.68
CA HIS A 331 -18.77 13.83 -12.69
C HIS A 331 -17.58 13.06 -12.10
N GLN A 332 -17.69 12.63 -10.82
CA GLN A 332 -16.76 11.72 -10.17
C GLN A 332 -15.29 12.18 -10.20
N PHE A 333 -15.05 13.48 -10.04
CA PHE A 333 -13.69 13.97 -9.82
C PHE A 333 -13.13 13.37 -8.52
N PRO A 334 -11.89 12.86 -8.52
CA PRO A 334 -11.31 12.29 -7.33
C PRO A 334 -11.01 13.38 -6.28
N LEU A 335 -11.33 13.11 -5.02
CA LEU A 335 -11.04 14.01 -3.91
C LEU A 335 -9.62 13.73 -3.39
N THR A 336 -8.64 13.99 -4.23
CA THR A 336 -7.22 13.80 -3.95
C THR A 336 -6.54 15.11 -3.55
N THR A 337 -5.31 15.02 -3.08
CA THR A 337 -4.45 16.18 -2.79
C THR A 337 -4.35 17.13 -3.97
N GLN A 338 -4.27 16.62 -5.20
CA GLN A 338 -4.20 17.41 -6.44
C GLN A 338 -5.48 18.24 -6.65
N THR A 339 -6.64 17.62 -6.47
CA THR A 339 -7.92 18.33 -6.57
C THR A 339 -8.05 19.41 -5.50
N PHE A 340 -7.66 19.08 -4.26
CA PHE A 340 -7.69 20.06 -3.16
C PHE A 340 -6.71 21.21 -3.39
N GLY A 341 -5.52 20.94 -3.93
CA GLY A 341 -4.53 21.94 -4.29
C GLY A 341 -5.05 22.93 -5.35
N VAL A 342 -5.81 22.46 -6.34
CA VAL A 342 -6.48 23.35 -7.29
C VAL A 342 -7.59 24.15 -6.61
N LEU A 343 -8.46 23.48 -5.85
CA LEU A 343 -9.58 24.16 -5.19
C LEU A 343 -9.10 25.22 -4.20
N SER A 344 -8.07 24.96 -3.43
CA SER A 344 -7.54 25.88 -2.40
C SER A 344 -7.03 27.21 -2.97
N LYS A 345 -6.51 27.21 -4.18
CA LYS A 345 -6.04 28.40 -4.89
C LYS A 345 -7.18 29.40 -5.18
N TYR A 346 -8.40 28.89 -5.40
CA TYR A 346 -9.55 29.69 -5.84
C TYR A 346 -10.65 29.78 -4.80
N ILE A 347 -10.79 28.77 -3.95
CA ILE A 347 -11.81 28.66 -2.91
C ILE A 347 -11.09 28.39 -1.59
N PRO A 348 -10.43 29.38 -0.99
CA PRO A 348 -9.71 29.18 0.30
C PRO A 348 -10.68 28.83 1.41
N VAL A 349 -10.18 28.20 2.48
CA VAL A 349 -11.01 27.89 3.66
C VAL A 349 -11.52 29.19 4.30
N PRO A 350 -12.83 29.33 4.54
CA PRO A 350 -13.38 30.51 5.22
C PRO A 350 -12.77 30.68 6.62
N PRO A 351 -12.30 31.90 6.99
CA PRO A 351 -11.60 32.11 8.26
C PRO A 351 -12.51 31.98 9.49
N GLY A 352 -13.84 32.01 9.31
CA GLY A 352 -14.82 31.80 10.37
C GLY A 352 -15.01 30.33 10.76
N LEU A 353 -14.55 29.37 9.95
CA LEU A 353 -14.66 27.94 10.23
C LEU A 353 -13.63 27.50 11.27
N LYS A 354 -13.89 27.80 12.55
CA LYS A 354 -12.99 27.45 13.65
C LYS A 354 -12.93 25.96 13.91
N GLY A 355 -11.71 25.40 13.98
CA GLY A 355 -11.48 23.98 14.26
C GLY A 355 -11.70 23.05 13.07
N VAL A 356 -11.98 23.58 11.89
CA VAL A 356 -12.05 22.83 10.63
C VAL A 356 -10.69 22.92 9.95
N THR A 357 -10.05 21.78 9.73
CA THR A 357 -8.79 21.74 8.96
C THR A 357 -9.06 21.92 7.47
N PRO A 358 -8.10 22.40 6.68
CA PRO A 358 -8.26 22.49 5.22
C PRO A 358 -8.76 21.19 4.58
N ALA A 359 -8.23 20.06 5.03
CA ALA A 359 -8.69 18.77 4.52
C ALA A 359 -10.13 18.46 4.87
N GLN A 360 -10.56 18.71 6.10
CA GLN A 360 -11.98 18.55 6.47
C GLN A 360 -12.88 19.40 5.61
N PHE A 361 -12.42 20.63 5.33
CA PHE A 361 -13.17 21.53 4.45
C PHE A 361 -13.29 20.97 3.04
N TYR A 362 -12.16 20.61 2.38
CA TYR A 362 -12.22 20.16 0.96
C TYR A 362 -12.86 18.77 0.81
N GLN A 363 -12.70 17.87 1.77
CA GLN A 363 -13.42 16.59 1.75
C GLN A 363 -14.95 16.76 1.85
N SER A 364 -15.40 17.81 2.53
CA SER A 364 -16.81 18.10 2.73
C SER A 364 -17.22 19.44 2.09
N ILE A 365 -16.48 19.89 1.07
CA ILE A 365 -16.64 21.24 0.48
C ILE A 365 -18.06 21.50 -0.02
N SER A 366 -18.72 20.51 -0.62
CA SER A 366 -20.10 20.61 -1.07
C SER A 366 -21.07 20.90 0.08
N TYR A 367 -20.83 20.33 1.27
CA TYR A 367 -21.61 20.63 2.47
C TYR A 367 -21.34 22.04 2.97
N TYR A 368 -20.07 22.44 3.07
CA TYR A 368 -19.71 23.77 3.59
C TYR A 368 -20.18 24.91 2.69
N LEU A 369 -20.02 24.80 1.38
CA LEU A 369 -20.48 25.82 0.42
C LEU A 369 -22.01 25.78 0.18
N GLY A 370 -22.65 24.66 0.48
CA GLY A 370 -24.09 24.46 0.34
C GLY A 370 -24.87 24.74 1.64
N SER A 371 -25.33 23.67 2.29
CA SER A 371 -26.24 23.75 3.45
C SER A 371 -25.63 24.42 4.68
N TYR A 372 -24.33 24.22 4.94
CA TYR A 372 -23.68 24.86 6.09
C TYR A 372 -23.62 26.38 5.94
N ARG A 373 -23.20 26.92 4.79
CA ARG A 373 -23.14 28.36 4.51
C ARG A 373 -24.50 29.03 4.65
N GLN A 374 -25.58 28.33 4.24
CA GLN A 374 -26.96 28.85 4.38
C GLN A 374 -27.39 28.93 5.85
N GLN A 375 -26.97 27.98 6.68
CA GLN A 375 -27.33 27.92 8.10
C GLN A 375 -26.43 28.81 8.98
N ASN A 376 -25.17 29.03 8.57
CA ASN A 376 -24.15 29.73 9.32
C ASN A 376 -23.47 30.83 8.48
N PRO A 377 -24.21 31.82 7.98
CA PRO A 377 -23.65 32.84 7.08
C PRO A 377 -22.59 33.71 7.76
N ASN A 378 -22.61 33.82 9.10
CA ASN A 378 -21.63 34.58 9.87
C ASN A 378 -20.20 34.02 9.77
N ASP A 379 -20.05 32.72 9.57
CA ASP A 379 -18.73 32.09 9.44
C ASP A 379 -18.05 32.43 8.10
N PHE A 380 -18.81 33.00 7.16
CA PHE A 380 -18.35 33.44 5.84
C PHE A 380 -18.23 34.98 5.72
N VAL A 381 -18.45 35.71 6.81
CA VAL A 381 -18.29 37.19 6.82
C VAL A 381 -16.81 37.54 6.62
N GLY A 382 -16.55 38.39 5.62
CA GLY A 382 -15.20 38.79 5.24
C GLY A 382 -14.40 37.73 4.48
N TRP A 383 -15.00 36.57 4.20
CA TRP A 383 -14.40 35.58 3.32
C TRP A 383 -14.37 36.08 1.88
N THR A 384 -13.17 36.09 1.30
CA THR A 384 -12.95 36.46 -0.10
C THR A 384 -12.49 35.21 -0.85
N GLU A 385 -13.29 34.78 -1.79
CA GLU A 385 -12.92 33.76 -2.76
C GLU A 385 -12.40 34.41 -4.04
N ASN A 386 -11.49 33.74 -4.71
CA ASN A 386 -11.00 34.12 -6.04
C ASN A 386 -11.62 33.19 -7.10
N PHE A 387 -12.93 33.04 -7.06
CA PHE A 387 -13.64 32.10 -7.93
C PHE A 387 -13.50 32.47 -9.41
N GLN A 388 -12.77 31.66 -10.15
CA GLN A 388 -12.46 31.82 -11.56
C GLN A 388 -12.69 30.48 -12.28
N PRO A 389 -13.95 30.13 -12.62
CA PRO A 389 -14.32 28.79 -13.06
C PRO A 389 -13.57 28.34 -14.31
N ALA A 390 -13.27 29.23 -15.24
CA ALA A 390 -12.50 28.86 -16.44
C ALA A 390 -11.05 28.46 -16.12
N GLN A 391 -10.38 29.19 -15.23
CA GLN A 391 -9.01 28.85 -14.81
C GLN A 391 -8.99 27.62 -13.92
N MET A 392 -9.98 27.49 -13.02
CA MET A 392 -10.15 26.29 -12.20
C MET A 392 -10.35 25.03 -13.05
N ALA A 393 -11.18 25.11 -14.08
CA ALA A 393 -11.40 24.00 -15.01
C ALA A 393 -10.12 23.62 -15.75
N ALA A 394 -9.37 24.61 -16.26
CA ALA A 394 -8.08 24.38 -16.92
C ALA A 394 -7.04 23.77 -15.97
N ASP A 395 -6.90 24.28 -14.75
CA ASP A 395 -5.98 23.74 -13.75
C ASP A 395 -6.36 22.28 -13.36
N LEU A 396 -7.65 21.97 -13.23
CA LEU A 396 -8.14 20.62 -13.00
C LEU A 396 -7.87 19.70 -14.19
N GLN A 397 -8.03 20.21 -15.41
CA GLN A 397 -7.73 19.47 -16.63
C GLN A 397 -6.25 19.03 -16.66
N GLU A 398 -5.33 19.94 -16.38
CA GLU A 398 -3.88 19.65 -16.40
C GLU A 398 -3.44 18.76 -15.23
N ARG A 399 -3.91 19.05 -14.02
CA ARG A 399 -3.38 18.44 -12.80
C ARG A 399 -4.14 17.20 -12.33
N VAL A 400 -5.36 16.98 -12.81
CA VAL A 400 -6.21 15.87 -12.35
C VAL A 400 -6.68 15.01 -13.51
N VAL A 401 -7.34 15.62 -14.52
CA VAL A 401 -8.03 14.86 -15.58
C VAL A 401 -7.00 14.15 -16.48
N LYS A 402 -6.07 14.90 -17.07
CA LYS A 402 -5.04 14.33 -17.97
C LYS A 402 -4.22 13.23 -17.31
N PRO A 403 -3.65 13.43 -16.10
CA PRO A 403 -2.89 12.38 -15.42
C PRO A 403 -3.74 11.14 -15.09
N THR A 404 -5.03 11.34 -14.73
CA THR A 404 -5.92 10.21 -14.43
C THR A 404 -6.24 9.39 -15.69
N LEU A 405 -6.53 10.06 -16.80
CA LEU A 405 -6.82 9.37 -18.07
C LEU A 405 -5.58 8.68 -18.63
N ALA A 406 -4.40 9.30 -18.55
CA ALA A 406 -3.13 8.69 -18.95
C ALA A 406 -2.83 7.42 -18.12
N ALA A 407 -3.01 7.49 -16.80
CA ALA A 407 -2.89 6.33 -15.93
C ALA A 407 -3.92 5.23 -16.26
N GLY A 408 -5.15 5.61 -16.60
CA GLY A 408 -6.20 4.69 -17.03
C GLY A 408 -5.88 3.94 -18.32
N ALA A 409 -5.24 4.62 -19.29
CA ALA A 409 -4.87 4.06 -20.57
C ALA A 409 -3.86 2.90 -20.47
N LEU A 410 -3.04 2.86 -19.40
CA LEU A 410 -2.12 1.75 -19.16
C LEU A 410 -2.83 0.40 -19.04
N PHE A 411 -4.02 0.38 -18.44
CA PHE A 411 -4.79 -0.87 -18.24
C PHE A 411 -5.52 -1.36 -19.51
N ASP A 412 -5.61 -0.51 -20.51
CA ASP A 412 -6.06 -0.89 -21.86
C ASP A 412 -4.88 -1.40 -22.72
N GLN A 413 -3.66 -0.87 -22.47
CA GLN A 413 -2.45 -1.22 -23.21
C GLN A 413 -1.83 -2.53 -22.72
N TYR A 414 -1.79 -2.76 -21.39
CA TYR A 414 -1.13 -3.92 -20.79
C TYR A 414 -2.17 -4.94 -20.30
N PRO A 415 -2.12 -6.21 -20.76
CA PRO A 415 -3.18 -7.19 -20.46
C PRO A 415 -3.10 -7.78 -19.05
N TYR A 416 -1.94 -7.70 -18.38
CA TYR A 416 -1.68 -8.37 -17.11
C TYR A 416 -1.19 -7.40 -16.03
N LEU A 417 -1.66 -7.61 -14.82
CA LEU A 417 -1.29 -6.83 -13.62
C LEU A 417 -0.85 -7.77 -12.51
N THR A 418 0.30 -7.48 -11.91
CA THR A 418 0.80 -8.18 -10.71
C THR A 418 0.99 -7.17 -9.59
N ARG A 419 0.50 -7.47 -8.39
CA ARG A 419 0.79 -6.74 -7.16
C ARG A 419 1.66 -7.58 -6.25
N MET A 420 2.77 -7.01 -5.78
CA MET A 420 3.70 -7.61 -4.84
C MET A 420 3.94 -6.69 -3.66
N TYR A 421 4.17 -7.27 -2.49
CA TYR A 421 4.43 -6.54 -1.27
C TYR A 421 5.57 -7.16 -0.47
N THR A 422 6.38 -6.32 0.17
CA THR A 422 7.37 -6.72 1.15
C THR A 422 7.55 -5.65 2.22
N THR A 423 8.24 -6.00 3.30
CA THR A 423 8.69 -5.06 4.33
C THR A 423 10.16 -5.27 4.59
N LEU A 424 10.93 -4.19 4.64
CA LEU A 424 12.36 -4.22 4.91
C LEU A 424 12.72 -3.12 5.92
N SER A 425 13.70 -3.41 6.77
CA SER A 425 14.35 -2.39 7.60
C SER A 425 15.58 -1.84 6.90
N PRO A 426 16.08 -0.65 7.25
CA PRO A 426 17.24 -0.04 6.59
C PRO A 426 18.45 -0.96 6.45
N GLU A 427 18.74 -1.74 7.49
CA GLU A 427 19.85 -2.70 7.52
C GLU A 427 19.67 -3.89 6.54
N ASP A 428 18.45 -4.19 6.16
CA ASP A 428 18.10 -5.25 5.21
C ASP A 428 18.02 -4.74 3.75
N MET A 429 18.05 -3.42 3.53
CA MET A 429 17.98 -2.77 2.22
C MET A 429 19.38 -2.68 1.55
N ASN A 430 20.12 -3.78 1.52
CA ASN A 430 21.48 -3.83 0.99
C ASN A 430 21.56 -4.35 -0.45
N LYS A 431 20.43 -4.54 -1.12
CA LYS A 431 20.31 -5.04 -2.48
C LYS A 431 19.04 -4.49 -3.15
N ASP A 432 19.15 -4.07 -4.40
CA ASP A 432 18.02 -3.56 -5.17
C ASP A 432 17.23 -4.70 -5.82
N PRO A 433 15.90 -4.77 -5.64
CA PRO A 433 15.08 -5.72 -6.37
C PRO A 433 14.95 -5.32 -7.84
N VAL A 434 15.15 -6.29 -8.71
CA VAL A 434 14.96 -6.20 -10.16
C VAL A 434 13.79 -7.11 -10.54
N PHE A 435 12.92 -6.62 -11.43
CA PHE A 435 11.73 -7.36 -11.82
C PHE A 435 11.76 -7.78 -13.29
N SER A 436 11.13 -8.91 -13.58
CA SER A 436 10.88 -9.41 -14.92
C SER A 436 9.53 -10.13 -14.98
N TYR A 437 9.23 -10.90 -16.03
CA TYR A 437 7.95 -11.58 -16.20
C TYR A 437 8.11 -13.07 -16.45
N ASN A 438 7.14 -13.85 -15.97
CA ASN A 438 6.94 -15.24 -16.35
C ASN A 438 5.47 -15.47 -16.74
N PRO A 439 5.15 -15.48 -18.03
CA PRO A 439 3.79 -15.72 -18.51
C PRO A 439 3.26 -17.14 -18.25
N GLY A 440 4.15 -18.09 -17.91
CA GLY A 440 3.77 -19.48 -17.60
C GLY A 440 3.30 -19.69 -16.17
N LEU A 441 3.43 -18.72 -15.28
CA LEU A 441 2.94 -18.81 -13.92
C LEU A 441 1.41 -18.63 -13.87
N ARG A 442 0.78 -19.39 -12.96
CA ARG A 442 -0.68 -19.28 -12.73
C ARG A 442 -1.04 -17.91 -12.14
N ASP A 443 -2.28 -17.52 -12.33
CA ASP A 443 -2.88 -16.37 -11.67
C ASP A 443 -2.88 -16.51 -10.14
N TRP A 444 -2.91 -15.37 -9.46
CA TRP A 444 -2.97 -15.25 -8.00
C TRP A 444 -4.11 -14.32 -7.63
N PRO A 445 -5.28 -14.85 -7.25
CA PRO A 445 -6.43 -14.01 -6.91
C PRO A 445 -6.19 -13.27 -5.60
N ASN A 446 -6.76 -12.08 -5.48
CA ASN A 446 -6.72 -11.31 -4.22
C ASN A 446 -7.88 -11.63 -3.27
N LEU A 447 -8.86 -12.43 -3.69
CA LEU A 447 -9.96 -12.87 -2.84
C LEU A 447 -9.66 -14.26 -2.30
N HIS A 448 -9.51 -14.36 -0.99
CA HIS A 448 -9.26 -15.60 -0.25
C HIS A 448 -10.51 -15.98 0.55
N ASN A 449 -10.89 -17.26 0.52
CA ASN A 449 -12.09 -17.74 1.17
C ASN A 449 -11.76 -18.79 2.24
N GLY A 450 -12.24 -18.57 3.45
CA GLY A 450 -12.21 -19.54 4.55
C GLY A 450 -13.61 -20.03 4.90
N THR A 451 -13.74 -21.22 5.48
CA THR A 451 -14.99 -21.77 5.97
C THR A 451 -14.91 -21.97 7.48
N LEU A 452 -15.75 -21.26 8.21
CA LEU A 452 -15.88 -21.38 9.67
C LEU A 452 -17.11 -22.23 9.98
N THR A 453 -16.89 -23.45 10.48
CA THR A 453 -17.94 -24.40 10.82
C THR A 453 -18.17 -24.39 12.33
N PHE A 454 -19.39 -24.07 12.76
CA PHE A 454 -19.83 -24.17 14.16
C PHE A 454 -20.44 -25.55 14.44
N HIS A 455 -19.92 -26.27 15.44
CA HIS A 455 -20.33 -27.60 15.82
C HIS A 455 -21.38 -27.54 16.97
N CYS A 456 -22.60 -27.15 16.63
CA CYS A 456 -23.69 -27.03 17.60
C CYS A 456 -24.20 -28.43 18.02
N GLY A 457 -24.51 -28.61 19.31
CA GLY A 457 -24.97 -29.88 19.83
C GLY A 457 -26.34 -30.31 19.25
N PHE A 458 -26.61 -31.61 19.26
CA PHE A 458 -27.82 -32.17 18.70
C PHE A 458 -29.09 -31.66 19.42
N PHE A 459 -28.98 -31.27 20.69
CA PHE A 459 -30.10 -30.84 21.55
C PHE A 459 -30.29 -29.31 21.63
N GLY A 460 -29.48 -28.52 20.94
CA GLY A 460 -29.69 -27.07 20.83
C GLY A 460 -29.43 -26.23 22.09
N ASP A 461 -28.81 -26.80 23.12
CA ASP A 461 -28.70 -26.18 24.45
C ASP A 461 -27.60 -25.14 24.58
N ARG A 462 -26.77 -24.93 23.54
CA ARG A 462 -25.69 -23.95 23.58
C ARG A 462 -25.86 -22.90 22.48
N GLY A 463 -25.84 -21.63 22.88
CA GLY A 463 -25.76 -20.53 21.93
C GLY A 463 -24.49 -20.64 21.08
N VAL A 464 -24.53 -20.12 19.86
CA VAL A 464 -23.36 -20.07 18.93
C VAL A 464 -22.12 -19.52 19.63
N ALA A 465 -22.30 -18.62 20.59
CA ALA A 465 -21.23 -18.00 21.37
C ALA A 465 -20.35 -18.99 22.17
N ASN A 466 -20.90 -20.13 22.57
CA ASN A 466 -20.20 -21.11 23.42
C ASN A 466 -19.98 -22.46 22.71
N THR A 467 -20.08 -22.45 21.39
CA THR A 467 -19.98 -23.65 20.58
C THR A 467 -18.57 -23.75 19.97
N ALA A 468 -17.98 -24.95 19.99
CA ALA A 468 -16.75 -25.20 19.30
C ALA A 468 -16.90 -24.91 17.80
N ALA A 469 -15.89 -24.33 17.20
CA ALA A 469 -15.86 -24.04 15.78
C ALA A 469 -14.52 -24.45 15.17
N THR A 470 -14.52 -24.76 13.88
CA THR A 470 -13.31 -25.00 13.11
C THR A 470 -13.27 -24.07 11.91
N LEU A 471 -12.14 -23.42 11.69
CA LEU A 471 -11.87 -22.65 10.48
C LEU A 471 -11.01 -23.48 9.54
N ARG A 472 -11.50 -23.69 8.32
CA ARG A 472 -10.71 -24.23 7.21
C ARG A 472 -10.31 -23.07 6.31
N THR A 473 -8.99 -22.83 6.17
CA THR A 473 -8.45 -21.79 5.29
C THR A 473 -8.46 -22.24 3.82
N GLU A 474 -8.16 -21.32 2.91
CA GLU A 474 -8.03 -21.61 1.48
C GLU A 474 -6.90 -22.61 1.17
N ALA A 475 -5.77 -22.50 1.88
CA ALA A 475 -4.67 -23.46 1.79
C ALA A 475 -5.02 -24.86 2.35
N GLY A 476 -6.17 -25.00 2.99
CA GLY A 476 -6.69 -26.25 3.55
C GLY A 476 -6.32 -26.48 5.02
N TRP A 477 -5.67 -25.52 5.68
CA TRP A 477 -5.38 -25.62 7.12
C TRP A 477 -6.67 -25.61 7.93
N VAL A 478 -6.68 -26.37 9.02
CA VAL A 478 -7.79 -26.43 9.95
C VAL A 478 -7.34 -25.87 11.30
N ILE A 479 -8.03 -24.83 11.76
CA ILE A 479 -7.77 -24.15 13.03
C ILE A 479 -8.96 -24.38 13.95
N ASP A 480 -8.70 -24.97 15.12
CA ASP A 480 -9.75 -25.27 16.10
C ASP A 480 -9.96 -24.11 17.06
N TYR A 481 -11.22 -23.76 17.27
CA TYR A 481 -11.69 -22.78 18.27
C TYR A 481 -12.55 -23.51 19.33
N PRO A 482 -11.93 -24.10 20.36
CA PRO A 482 -12.66 -24.82 21.39
C PRO A 482 -13.59 -23.87 22.16
N ASN A 483 -14.85 -24.28 22.34
CA ASN A 483 -15.89 -23.51 23.05
C ASN A 483 -16.15 -22.09 22.48
N GLY A 484 -15.94 -21.86 21.18
CA GLY A 484 -16.13 -20.58 20.53
C GLY A 484 -15.15 -19.47 20.99
N THR A 485 -14.17 -19.81 21.81
CA THR A 485 -13.13 -18.87 22.24
C THR A 485 -12.34 -18.39 21.02
N GLY A 486 -12.15 -17.08 20.91
CA GLY A 486 -11.52 -16.45 19.74
C GLY A 486 -12.52 -16.04 18.66
N VAL A 487 -13.57 -16.82 18.39
CA VAL A 487 -14.58 -16.47 17.38
C VAL A 487 -15.53 -15.38 17.89
N ASN A 488 -15.94 -15.45 19.15
CA ASN A 488 -16.95 -14.55 19.70
C ASN A 488 -16.38 -13.39 20.52
N ASN A 489 -15.15 -13.52 21.00
CA ASN A 489 -14.50 -12.48 21.80
C ASN A 489 -13.56 -11.60 20.98
N GLY A 490 -13.43 -11.83 19.65
CA GLY A 490 -12.48 -11.13 18.79
C GLY A 490 -11.00 -11.41 19.12
N THR A 491 -10.73 -12.35 20.03
CA THR A 491 -9.35 -12.69 20.42
C THR A 491 -8.84 -13.84 19.58
N PHE A 492 -7.98 -13.52 18.63
CA PHE A 492 -7.27 -14.51 17.81
C PHE A 492 -5.95 -14.90 18.50
N THR A 493 -5.72 -16.19 18.65
CA THR A 493 -4.42 -16.73 19.07
C THR A 493 -3.72 -17.32 17.86
N GLN A 494 -2.63 -16.67 17.46
CA GLN A 494 -1.88 -17.09 16.30
C GLN A 494 -1.26 -18.49 16.55
N PRO A 495 -1.46 -19.46 15.64
CA PRO A 495 -0.85 -20.78 15.75
C PRO A 495 0.67 -20.72 15.81
N ALA A 496 1.31 -21.66 16.49
CA ALA A 496 2.76 -21.81 16.50
C ALA A 496 3.31 -22.19 15.09
N GLY A 497 4.62 -22.26 14.95
CA GLY A 497 5.29 -22.67 13.72
C GLY A 497 5.61 -21.50 12.77
N PRO A 498 6.10 -21.80 11.54
CA PRO A 498 6.60 -20.81 10.59
C PRO A 498 5.49 -19.93 10.02
N SER A 499 5.85 -18.70 9.70
CA SER A 499 4.95 -17.71 9.06
C SER A 499 4.95 -17.82 7.55
N SER A 500 6.00 -18.36 6.94
CA SER A 500 6.01 -18.77 5.54
C SER A 500 5.52 -20.20 5.37
N GLN A 501 4.65 -20.44 4.38
CA GLN A 501 4.35 -21.80 3.94
C GLN A 501 5.46 -22.30 3.02
N ARG A 502 5.89 -21.47 2.07
CA ARG A 502 7.02 -21.79 1.18
C ARG A 502 7.84 -20.54 0.88
N ILE A 503 9.11 -20.76 0.64
CA ILE A 503 10.03 -19.78 0.07
C ILE A 503 10.52 -20.35 -1.25
N GLU A 504 10.38 -19.57 -2.33
CA GLU A 504 10.54 -20.03 -3.71
C GLU A 504 11.45 -19.06 -4.48
N ILE A 505 12.13 -19.59 -5.49
CA ILE A 505 12.79 -18.79 -6.53
C ILE A 505 11.89 -18.83 -7.76
N LEU A 506 11.41 -17.67 -8.19
CA LEU A 506 10.67 -17.53 -9.43
C LEU A 506 11.63 -17.22 -10.59
N ARG A 507 11.45 -17.91 -11.70
CA ARG A 507 12.26 -17.72 -12.93
C ARG A 507 11.39 -17.18 -14.05
N GLU A 508 12.01 -16.64 -15.09
CA GLU A 508 11.34 -16.09 -16.28
C GLU A 508 10.59 -17.15 -17.10
N SER A 509 10.83 -18.43 -16.80
CA SER A 509 10.10 -19.56 -17.40
C SER A 509 10.06 -20.75 -16.44
N GLY A 510 9.09 -21.64 -16.62
CA GLY A 510 8.93 -22.84 -15.82
C GLY A 510 8.23 -22.61 -14.48
N ASN A 511 8.23 -23.64 -13.65
CA ASN A 511 7.64 -23.61 -12.31
C ASN A 511 8.59 -22.98 -11.29
N PRO A 512 8.07 -22.51 -10.14
CA PRO A 512 8.90 -22.06 -9.04
C PRO A 512 9.86 -23.16 -8.52
N ASP A 513 11.10 -22.81 -8.24
CA ASP A 513 12.02 -23.68 -7.52
C ASP A 513 11.81 -23.49 -6.01
N VAL A 514 11.32 -24.51 -5.32
CA VAL A 514 11.04 -24.44 -3.88
C VAL A 514 12.35 -24.56 -3.09
N LEU A 515 12.70 -23.50 -2.37
CA LEU A 515 13.86 -23.47 -1.47
C LEU A 515 13.51 -24.03 -0.09
N THR A 516 12.36 -23.65 0.45
CA THR A 516 11.86 -24.09 1.76
C THR A 516 10.39 -24.45 1.63
N ASP A 517 10.00 -25.61 2.18
CA ASP A 517 8.60 -26.04 2.30
C ASP A 517 8.29 -26.39 3.75
N ASN A 518 7.50 -25.54 4.40
CA ASN A 518 7.09 -25.64 5.79
C ASN A 518 5.76 -26.38 5.99
N THR A 519 5.17 -26.96 4.95
CA THR A 519 3.84 -27.60 4.98
C THR A 519 3.73 -28.64 6.10
N SER A 520 4.76 -29.47 6.31
CA SER A 520 4.77 -30.49 7.37
C SER A 520 4.84 -29.88 8.78
N SER A 521 5.64 -28.84 8.95
CA SER A 521 5.79 -28.14 10.24
C SER A 521 4.50 -27.40 10.61
N ILE A 522 3.84 -26.77 9.66
CA ILE A 522 2.53 -26.09 9.86
C ILE A 522 1.48 -27.14 10.24
N SER A 523 1.38 -28.25 9.50
CA SER A 523 0.43 -29.33 9.80
C SER A 523 0.61 -29.89 11.21
N SER A 524 1.85 -30.09 11.65
CA SER A 524 2.12 -30.59 13.01
C SER A 524 1.81 -29.55 14.09
N SER A 525 2.04 -28.27 13.84
CA SER A 525 1.74 -27.18 14.78
C SER A 525 0.24 -26.94 15.01
N LEU A 526 -0.59 -27.29 14.03
CA LEU A 526 -2.05 -27.19 14.10
C LEU A 526 -2.72 -28.41 14.78
N GLY A 527 -1.94 -29.33 15.36
CA GLY A 527 -2.49 -30.47 16.11
C GLY A 527 -3.01 -31.61 15.22
N GLY A 528 -2.49 -31.72 14.02
CA GLY A 528 -2.92 -32.69 12.99
C GLY A 528 -2.73 -34.14 13.36
N SER A 529 -3.69 -34.74 14.10
CA SER A 529 -3.94 -36.19 14.16
C SER A 529 -4.91 -36.64 13.06
N GLY A 530 -4.85 -36.05 11.90
CA GLY A 530 -5.69 -36.38 10.75
C GLY A 530 -4.85 -36.62 9.50
N CYS A 531 -5.01 -37.78 8.85
CA CYS A 531 -4.49 -38.03 7.52
C CYS A 531 -5.05 -36.98 6.55
N GLY A 532 -4.35 -35.87 6.37
CA GLY A 532 -4.70 -34.84 5.40
C GLY A 532 -4.52 -35.38 3.99
N VAL A 533 -5.61 -35.49 3.22
CA VAL A 533 -5.55 -35.75 1.78
C VAL A 533 -4.99 -34.48 1.12
N ILE A 534 -3.74 -34.55 0.69
CA ILE A 534 -3.12 -33.50 -0.14
C ILE A 534 -3.81 -33.52 -1.50
N VAL A 535 -4.69 -32.54 -1.75
CA VAL A 535 -5.19 -32.27 -3.11
C VAL A 535 -4.23 -31.24 -3.73
N GLY A 536 -3.18 -31.75 -4.34
CA GLY A 536 -2.21 -30.94 -5.07
C GLY A 536 -1.74 -31.67 -6.33
N GLY A 537 -2.02 -31.10 -7.50
CA GLY A 537 -1.29 -31.26 -8.75
C GLY A 537 -1.16 -32.69 -9.32
N ARG A 538 -1.60 -32.89 -10.55
CA ARG A 538 -1.31 -34.07 -11.35
C ARG A 538 0.19 -34.34 -11.39
N ALA A 539 0.64 -35.30 -10.59
CA ALA A 539 1.92 -35.98 -10.76
C ALA A 539 1.64 -37.45 -11.10
N SER A 540 2.43 -37.99 -12.02
CA SER A 540 2.46 -39.35 -12.49
C SER A 540 2.39 -40.38 -11.35
N ARG A 541 1.66 -41.49 -11.63
CA ARG A 541 1.47 -42.64 -10.73
C ARG A 541 2.77 -43.11 -10.08
N PRO A 542 2.85 -43.19 -8.75
CA PRO A 542 3.69 -44.17 -8.11
C PRO A 542 2.86 -45.32 -7.56
N ALA A 543 3.52 -46.48 -7.45
CA ALA A 543 2.97 -47.74 -7.00
C ALA A 543 2.34 -47.64 -5.61
N ILE A 544 1.24 -48.37 -5.41
CA ILE A 544 0.57 -48.54 -4.11
C ILE A 544 1.55 -49.20 -3.15
N GLY A 545 2.15 -48.41 -2.26
CA GLY A 545 3.04 -48.91 -1.22
C GLY A 545 2.27 -49.48 -0.01
N LEU A 546 2.82 -50.47 0.63
CA LEU A 546 2.29 -51.30 1.73
C LEU A 546 1.74 -50.51 2.96
N ALA A 547 1.93 -49.20 3.05
CA ALA A 547 1.52 -48.37 4.19
C ALA A 547 -0.01 -48.25 4.35
N GLY A 548 -0.77 -48.29 3.26
CA GLY A 548 -2.24 -48.25 3.30
C GLY A 548 -2.92 -49.46 3.94
N LEU A 549 -2.25 -50.61 3.91
CA LEU A 549 -2.77 -51.86 4.49
C LEU A 549 -2.65 -51.92 6.01
N VAL A 550 -1.66 -51.24 6.60
CA VAL A 550 -1.44 -51.22 8.06
C VAL A 550 -2.50 -50.38 8.80
N CYS A 551 -2.94 -49.27 8.22
CA CYS A 551 -4.01 -48.46 8.84
C CYS A 551 -5.37 -49.18 8.84
N PHE A 552 -5.68 -49.94 7.79
CA PHE A 552 -6.93 -50.70 7.75
C PHE A 552 -6.94 -51.89 8.72
N ALA A 553 -5.80 -52.58 8.91
CA ALA A 553 -5.67 -53.66 9.86
C ALA A 553 -5.78 -53.19 11.34
N ALA A 554 -5.26 -51.99 11.66
CA ALA A 554 -5.38 -51.41 13.00
C ALA A 554 -6.84 -51.05 13.35
N PHE A 555 -7.59 -50.55 12.37
CA PHE A 555 -9.02 -50.18 12.59
C PHE A 555 -9.93 -51.38 12.82
N VAL A 556 -9.64 -52.52 12.15
CA VAL A 556 -10.43 -53.77 12.33
C VAL A 556 -10.08 -54.45 13.66
N LEU A 557 -8.85 -54.37 14.12
CA LEU A 557 -8.44 -54.94 15.41
C LEU A 557 -8.94 -54.13 16.61
N PHE A 558 -9.06 -52.82 16.51
CA PHE A 558 -9.61 -51.98 17.58
C PHE A 558 -11.14 -52.14 17.75
N ARG A 559 -11.87 -52.43 16.67
CA ARG A 559 -13.32 -52.72 16.72
C ARG A 559 -13.63 -54.11 17.35
N ARG A 560 -12.74 -55.09 17.24
CA ARG A 560 -12.93 -56.42 17.86
C ARG A 560 -12.67 -56.48 19.36
N ARG A 561 -11.97 -55.48 19.95
CA ARG A 561 -11.73 -55.43 21.40
C ARG A 561 -12.81 -54.67 22.22
N ARG A 562 -13.82 -54.12 21.58
CA ARG A 562 -14.99 -53.48 22.27
C ARG A 562 -16.27 -54.28 22.17
N ALA A 563 -16.23 -55.51 21.66
CA ALA A 563 -17.39 -56.39 21.55
C ALA A 563 -17.14 -57.75 22.24
N ALA A 564 -16.31 -57.74 23.28
CA ALA A 564 -16.16 -58.88 24.20
C ALA A 564 -16.12 -58.36 25.67
#